data_1828849ab7d6737fe3f8259f9df1d595
#
_entry.id   1828849ab7d6737fe3f8259f9df1d595
#
_cell.length_a   1.000
_cell.length_b   1.000
_cell.length_c   1.000
_cell.angle_alpha   90.00
_cell.angle_beta   90.00
_cell.angle_gamma   90.00
#
_symmetry.space_group_name_H-M   'P 1'
#
loop_
_entity.id
_entity.type
_entity.pdbx_description
1 polymer ?
#
loop_
_entity_poly.entity_id
_entity_poly.type
_entity_poly.pdbx_seq_one_letter_code
_entity_poly.pdbx_strand_id
1 'polypeptide(L)'
;MYRPFFNPNKMEDPKKLDQQINVELSEEVAEGVYANLAMIAHSNSEFVIDFIRLMPGVPKAKVKSRIIVTPDHAKRLLAALKDNIEKYEAAFGKIHQGGGAPTFPISFGTPGEA
;
A
#
# COMPACT_ATOMS: atom_id res chain seq x y z
N MET A 1 1.62 7.28 -17.57
CA MET A 1 2.81 6.48 -17.30
C MET A 1 3.06 6.35 -15.82
N TYR A 2 3.34 5.16 -15.39
CA TYR A 2 3.45 4.83 -13.99
C TYR A 2 4.84 5.16 -13.45
N ARG A 3 4.92 6.06 -12.46
CA ARG A 3 6.20 6.43 -11.85
C ARG A 3 6.04 6.88 -10.42
N PRO A 4 5.41 6.09 -9.57
CA PRO A 4 5.03 6.60 -8.25
C PRO A 4 6.19 6.95 -7.35
N PHE A 5 7.28 6.21 -7.39
CA PHE A 5 8.37 6.43 -6.46
C PHE A 5 9.66 6.80 -7.14
N PHE A 6 9.69 6.73 -8.44
CA PHE A 6 10.94 6.99 -9.13
C PHE A 6 11.11 8.49 -9.32
N ASN A 7 12.23 8.98 -8.86
CA ASN A 7 12.57 10.39 -9.01
C ASN A 7 13.85 10.48 -9.82
N PRO A 8 13.77 10.82 -11.09
CA PRO A 8 14.95 10.88 -11.92
C PRO A 8 15.94 11.97 -11.50
N ASN A 9 15.47 12.93 -10.70
CA ASN A 9 16.35 13.98 -10.23
C ASN A 9 17.11 13.59 -8.97
N LYS A 10 16.74 12.50 -8.37
CA LYS A 10 17.43 12.05 -7.17
C LYS A 10 18.76 11.45 -7.59
N MET A 11 19.81 11.92 -6.98
CA MET A 11 21.13 11.49 -7.33
C MET A 11 21.33 10.02 -7.02
N GLU A 12 21.77 9.28 -7.99
CA GLU A 12 22.04 7.87 -7.81
C GLU A 12 23.54 7.64 -7.72
N ASP A 13 23.91 6.62 -6.96
CA ASP A 13 25.26 6.15 -6.92
C ASP A 13 25.65 5.70 -8.34
N PRO A 14 26.77 6.17 -8.88
CA PRO A 14 27.17 5.74 -10.22
C PRO A 14 27.23 4.24 -10.40
N LYS A 15 27.55 3.51 -9.37
CA LYS A 15 27.58 2.05 -9.45
C LYS A 15 26.19 1.47 -9.64
N LYS A 16 25.19 2.16 -9.14
CA LYS A 16 23.82 1.68 -9.29
C LYS A 16 23.27 1.94 -10.67
N LEU A 17 23.84 2.91 -11.37
CA LEU A 17 23.42 3.17 -12.74
C LEU A 17 23.69 1.99 -13.65
N ASP A 18 24.79 1.26 -13.37
CA ASP A 18 25.11 0.08 -14.15
C ASP A 18 24.17 -1.06 -13.86
N GLN A 19 23.43 -0.98 -12.76
CA GLN A 19 22.48 -2.00 -12.36
C GLN A 19 21.07 -1.48 -12.46
N GLN A 20 20.83 -0.73 -13.50
CA GLN A 20 19.53 -0.14 -13.70
C GLN A 20 18.45 -1.21 -13.75
N ILE A 21 17.39 -0.96 -13.01
CA ILE A 21 16.26 -1.87 -12.95
C ILE A 21 15.13 -1.31 -13.80
N ASN A 22 14.63 -2.14 -14.71
CA ASN A 22 13.48 -1.78 -15.50
C ASN A 22 12.23 -2.30 -14.80
N VAL A 23 11.30 -1.41 -14.56
CA VAL A 23 10.04 -1.78 -13.92
C VAL A 23 9.01 -1.98 -15.00
N GLU A 24 8.40 -3.16 -15.01
CA GLU A 24 7.37 -3.48 -15.98
C GLU A 24 6.01 -3.50 -15.31
N LEU A 25 5.03 -3.03 -16.02
CA LEU A 25 3.65 -3.03 -15.56
C LEU A 25 2.81 -3.78 -16.60
N SER A 26 2.39 -4.98 -16.26
CA SER A 26 1.57 -5.76 -17.16
C SER A 26 0.17 -5.16 -17.26
N GLU A 27 -0.52 -5.50 -18.33
CA GLU A 27 -1.87 -4.99 -18.51
C GLU A 27 -2.80 -5.46 -17.41
N GLU A 28 -2.62 -6.69 -16.96
CA GLU A 28 -3.46 -7.23 -15.90
C GLU A 28 -3.26 -6.49 -14.59
N VAL A 29 -2.02 -6.24 -14.25
CA VAL A 29 -1.73 -5.55 -13.00
C VAL A 29 -2.07 -4.07 -13.09
N ALA A 30 -2.00 -3.51 -14.29
CA ALA A 30 -2.29 -2.09 -14.49
C ALA A 30 -3.75 -1.74 -14.19
N GLU A 31 -4.65 -2.71 -14.27
CA GLU A 31 -6.04 -2.46 -13.90
C GLU A 31 -6.19 -2.03 -12.45
N GLY A 32 -5.28 -2.51 -11.63
CA GLY A 32 -5.32 -2.16 -10.23
C GLY A 32 -6.34 -2.95 -9.44
N VAL A 33 -6.26 -2.82 -8.13
CA VAL A 33 -7.19 -3.46 -7.21
C VAL A 33 -7.73 -2.38 -6.29
N TYR A 34 -9.04 -2.22 -6.30
CA TYR A 34 -9.66 -1.24 -5.42
C TYR A 34 -9.73 -1.80 -4.00
N ALA A 35 -9.32 -1.00 -3.04
CA ALA A 35 -9.41 -1.36 -1.63
C ALA A 35 -9.75 -0.12 -0.84
N ASN A 36 -10.57 -0.30 0.18
CA ASN A 36 -10.91 0.81 1.06
C ASN A 36 -10.62 0.50 2.52
N LEU A 37 -9.91 -0.59 2.77
CA LEU A 37 -9.46 -0.95 4.10
C LEU A 37 -8.15 -1.70 3.97
N ALA A 38 -7.23 -1.46 4.88
CA ALA A 38 -6.02 -2.25 4.94
C ALA A 38 -5.83 -2.73 6.37
N MET A 39 -5.54 -4.01 6.51
CA MET A 39 -5.23 -4.60 7.80
C MET A 39 -3.79 -5.07 7.76
N ILE A 40 -3.05 -4.76 8.80
CA ILE A 40 -1.63 -4.99 8.83
C ILE A 40 -1.27 -5.85 10.03
N ALA A 41 -0.50 -6.89 9.77
CA ALA A 41 0.05 -7.75 10.82
C ALA A 41 1.54 -7.87 10.60
N HIS A 42 2.25 -8.34 11.61
CA HIS A 42 3.69 -8.48 11.48
C HIS A 42 4.23 -9.59 12.36
N SER A 43 5.36 -10.08 11.96
CA SER A 43 6.22 -10.91 12.79
C SER A 43 7.54 -10.17 12.92
N ASN A 44 8.55 -10.85 13.45
CA ASN A 44 9.86 -10.20 13.55
C ASN A 44 10.59 -10.15 12.21
N SER A 45 10.07 -10.82 11.19
CA SER A 45 10.75 -10.86 9.90
C SER A 45 9.95 -10.28 8.76
N GLU A 46 8.63 -10.09 8.92
CA GLU A 46 7.80 -9.66 7.81
C GLU A 46 6.62 -8.84 8.28
N PHE A 47 6.16 -7.96 7.39
CA PHE A 47 4.88 -7.30 7.53
C PHE A 47 3.95 -7.83 6.45
N VAL A 48 2.70 -8.08 6.84
CA VAL A 48 1.68 -8.55 5.93
C VAL A 48 0.62 -7.47 5.84
N ILE A 49 0.38 -6.97 4.64
CA ILE A 49 -0.61 -5.92 4.41
C ILE A 49 -1.72 -6.51 3.56
N ASP A 50 -2.90 -6.59 4.13
CA ASP A 50 -4.08 -7.12 3.45
C ASP A 50 -4.95 -5.97 3.03
N PHE A 51 -5.17 -5.85 1.73
CA PHE A 51 -6.05 -4.84 1.18
C PHE A 51 -7.42 -5.43 0.96
N ILE A 52 -8.41 -4.79 1.54
CA ILE A 52 -9.75 -5.33 1.65
C ILE A 52 -10.74 -4.36 1.01
N ARG A 53 -11.73 -4.92 0.37
CA ARG A 53 -12.82 -4.14 -0.19
C ARG A 53 -14.08 -4.38 0.62
N LEU A 54 -14.54 -3.32 1.28
CA LEU A 54 -15.78 -3.37 2.01
C LEU A 54 -16.89 -2.86 1.11
N MET A 55 -17.98 -3.62 1.03
CA MET A 55 -19.12 -3.23 0.21
C MET A 55 -20.38 -3.27 1.06
N PRO A 56 -21.20 -2.20 1.01
CA PRO A 56 -22.46 -2.19 1.75
C PRO A 56 -23.34 -3.36 1.32
N GLY A 57 -23.99 -3.99 2.29
CA GLY A 57 -24.89 -5.07 2.00
C GLY A 57 -24.23 -6.42 1.76
N VAL A 58 -22.92 -6.47 1.73
CA VAL A 58 -22.19 -7.72 1.56
C VAL A 58 -21.69 -8.16 2.93
N PRO A 59 -22.18 -9.31 3.43
CA PRO A 59 -21.85 -9.70 4.81
C PRO A 59 -20.40 -10.09 5.04
N LYS A 60 -19.67 -10.42 3.99
CA LYS A 60 -18.26 -10.80 4.13
C LYS A 60 -17.40 -9.90 3.30
N ALA A 61 -16.39 -9.33 3.94
CA ALA A 61 -15.38 -8.57 3.23
C ALA A 61 -14.26 -9.51 2.80
N LYS A 62 -13.78 -9.34 1.59
CA LYS A 62 -12.75 -10.21 1.07
C LYS A 62 -11.43 -9.48 0.99
N VAL A 63 -10.36 -10.20 1.34
CA VAL A 63 -9.02 -9.71 1.07
C VAL A 63 -8.81 -9.79 -0.43
N LYS A 64 -8.59 -8.65 -1.04
CA LYS A 64 -8.39 -8.58 -2.48
C LYS A 64 -6.94 -8.77 -2.86
N SER A 65 -6.05 -8.40 -1.97
CA SER A 65 -4.62 -8.52 -2.26
C SER A 65 -3.85 -8.56 -0.95
N ARG A 66 -2.92 -9.49 -0.85
CA ARG A 66 -2.05 -9.59 0.31
C ARG A 66 -0.63 -9.31 -0.14
N ILE A 67 -0.01 -8.33 0.48
CA ILE A 67 1.36 -7.95 0.15
C ILE A 67 2.22 -8.20 1.37
N ILE A 68 3.33 -8.87 1.15
CA ILE A 68 4.27 -9.18 2.24
C ILE A 68 5.55 -8.41 1.97
N VAL A 69 5.99 -7.66 2.97
CA VAL A 69 7.19 -6.84 2.83
C VAL A 69 8.11 -7.05 4.02
N THR A 70 9.38 -6.74 3.81
CA THR A 70 10.33 -6.78 4.91
C THR A 70 10.08 -5.59 5.83
N PRO A 71 10.52 -5.70 7.10
CA PRO A 71 10.37 -4.56 8.01
C PRO A 71 11.03 -3.28 7.49
N ASP A 72 12.17 -3.42 6.88
CA ASP A 72 12.89 -2.29 6.30
C ASP A 72 12.05 -1.62 5.21
N HIS A 73 11.47 -2.43 4.34
CA HIS A 73 10.63 -1.89 3.28
C HIS A 73 9.35 -1.26 3.84
N ALA A 74 8.82 -1.82 4.91
CA ALA A 74 7.63 -1.24 5.53
C ALA A 74 7.88 0.19 5.98
N LYS A 75 9.06 0.45 6.53
CA LYS A 75 9.41 1.82 6.92
C LYS A 75 9.53 2.74 5.72
N ARG A 76 10.13 2.24 4.66
CA ARG A 76 10.25 3.05 3.44
C ARG A 76 8.89 3.32 2.81
N LEU A 77 8.01 2.32 2.87
CA LEU A 77 6.66 2.49 2.34
C LEU A 77 5.90 3.56 3.12
N LEU A 78 6.02 3.52 4.45
CA LEU A 78 5.37 4.53 5.28
C LEU A 78 5.86 5.92 4.90
N ALA A 79 7.17 6.09 4.76
CA ALA A 79 7.72 7.40 4.43
C ALA A 79 7.26 7.86 3.05
N ALA A 80 7.23 6.95 2.09
CA ALA A 80 6.82 7.29 0.73
C ALA A 80 5.35 7.67 0.68
N LEU A 81 4.52 6.93 1.41
CA LEU A 81 3.10 7.23 1.44
C LEU A 81 2.84 8.58 2.12
N LYS A 82 3.53 8.84 3.21
CA LYS A 82 3.39 10.10 3.90
C LYS A 82 3.77 11.27 2.98
N ASP A 83 4.88 11.11 2.27
CA ASP A 83 5.33 12.15 1.35
C ASP A 83 4.29 12.43 0.27
N ASN A 84 3.70 11.39 -0.27
CA ASN A 84 2.69 11.55 -1.30
C ASN A 84 1.40 12.17 -0.78
N ILE A 85 1.02 11.81 0.45
CA ILE A 85 -0.15 12.43 1.06
C ILE A 85 0.08 13.93 1.25
N GLU A 86 1.27 14.31 1.69
CA GLU A 86 1.59 15.71 1.88
C GLU A 86 1.54 16.48 0.56
N LYS A 87 2.05 15.88 -0.49
CA LYS A 87 1.99 16.52 -1.80
C LYS A 87 0.56 16.65 -2.31
N TYR A 88 -0.24 15.64 -2.07
CA TYR A 88 -1.64 15.68 -2.44
C TYR A 88 -2.35 16.82 -1.71
N GLU A 89 -2.13 16.91 -0.40
CA GLU A 89 -2.81 17.92 0.39
C GLU A 89 -2.36 19.32 0.05
N ALA A 90 -1.10 19.46 -0.35
CA ALA A 90 -0.63 20.78 -0.78
C ALA A 90 -1.30 21.22 -2.09
N ALA A 91 -1.60 20.27 -2.96
CA ALA A 91 -2.20 20.60 -4.26
C ALA A 91 -3.71 20.69 -4.21
N PHE A 92 -4.36 19.87 -3.41
CA PHE A 92 -5.81 19.71 -3.45
C PHE A 92 -6.51 19.97 -2.12
N GLY A 93 -5.76 20.25 -1.08
CA GLY A 93 -6.36 20.52 0.22
C GLY A 93 -6.36 19.28 1.11
N LYS A 94 -6.66 19.51 2.36
CA LYS A 94 -6.58 18.45 3.36
C LYS A 94 -7.55 17.32 3.08
N ILE A 95 -7.07 16.11 3.30
CA ILE A 95 -7.90 14.92 3.19
C ILE A 95 -8.76 14.83 4.44
N HIS A 96 -10.06 14.70 4.25
CA HIS A 96 -10.99 14.55 5.35
C HIS A 96 -11.24 13.08 5.61
N GLN A 97 -10.96 12.66 6.82
CA GLN A 97 -11.26 11.29 7.22
C GLN A 97 -12.63 11.26 7.88
N GLY A 98 -13.60 10.87 7.10
CA GLY A 98 -14.98 10.92 7.57
C GLY A 98 -15.23 9.91 8.67
N GLY A 99 -15.38 10.36 9.91
CA GLY A 99 -15.77 9.51 10.99
C GLY A 99 -14.70 8.60 11.57
N GLY A 100 -13.48 8.68 11.05
CA GLY A 100 -12.39 7.89 11.60
C GLY A 100 -12.45 6.42 11.25
N ALA A 101 -11.92 5.58 12.13
CA ALA A 101 -11.81 4.15 11.86
C ALA A 101 -13.17 3.47 11.83
N PRO A 102 -13.27 2.35 11.12
CA PRO A 102 -14.50 1.57 11.14
C PRO A 102 -14.87 1.17 12.57
N THR A 103 -16.14 1.21 12.87
CA THR A 103 -16.61 0.91 14.22
C THR A 103 -17.13 -0.52 14.37
N PHE A 104 -17.24 -1.26 13.30
CA PHE A 104 -17.69 -2.63 13.40
C PHE A 104 -16.50 -3.56 13.63
N PRO A 105 -16.75 -4.69 14.28
CA PRO A 105 -15.66 -5.64 14.52
C PRO A 105 -15.19 -6.26 13.21
N ILE A 106 -13.89 -6.44 13.09
CA ILE A 106 -13.29 -7.07 11.93
C ILE A 106 -12.47 -8.23 12.44
N SER A 107 -12.72 -9.41 11.88
CA SER A 107 -11.95 -10.56 12.27
C SER A 107 -11.72 -11.46 11.07
N PHE A 108 -10.58 -12.14 11.10
CA PHE A 108 -10.32 -13.18 10.12
C PHE A 108 -10.87 -14.48 10.66
N GLY A 109 -11.39 -15.29 9.78
CA GLY A 109 -12.17 -16.44 10.19
C GLY A 109 -11.37 -17.62 10.70
N THR A 110 -10.12 -17.76 10.32
CA THR A 110 -9.37 -18.95 10.70
C THR A 110 -8.10 -18.61 11.41
N PRO A 111 -7.66 -19.48 12.33
CA PRO A 111 -6.44 -19.22 13.08
C PRO A 111 -5.18 -19.07 12.23
N GLY A 112 -5.15 -19.69 11.10
CA GLY A 112 -3.97 -19.62 10.26
C GLY A 112 -3.80 -18.30 9.55
N GLU A 113 -4.77 -17.44 9.67
CA GLU A 113 -4.78 -16.18 8.92
C GLU A 113 -4.24 -15.00 9.69
N ALA A 114 -3.95 -15.16 10.90
CA ALA A 114 -3.58 -14.05 11.76
C ALA A 114 -2.26 -13.39 11.38
#